data_a636d698bc5e5585f9a1973032a4a81d
#
_entry.id   a636d698bc5e5585f9a1973032a4a81d
#
_cell.length_a   1.000
_cell.length_b   1.000
_cell.length_c   1.000
_cell.angle_alpha   90.00
_cell.angle_beta   90.00
_cell.angle_gamma   90.00
#
_symmetry.space_group_name_H-M   'P 1'
#
loop_
_entity.id
_entity.type
_entity.pdbx_description
1 polymer ?
#
loop_
_entity_poly.entity_id
_entity_poly.type
_entity_poly.pdbx_seq_one_letter_code
_entity_poly.pdbx_strand_id
1 'polypeptide(L)'
;MDNSLRRAVCLVCLSSCFASSFAATPPPDIPILPAPQKARLQPSPFAEVAMGGLNVRLEKTSLDEVRTAASSGAIAHQGDAGASIYWLCYTNLNATPAERIWLVSDGEMGGREHSVTSVIAQRSAGAHASADCPAMPATLAPMKLESGIWLDTPPETARKILGAASFHSGNWESYDYQGKVPGSCAGAGFDLTSSLMLQAAGKRFDTLRISRITSC
;
A
#
# COMPACT_ATOMS: atom_id res chain seq x y z
N MET A 1 -26.26 -63.06 43.47
CA MET A 1 -26.93 -61.88 42.85
C MET A 1 -25.89 -60.81 42.81
N ASP A 2 -25.16 -60.73 41.65
CA ASP A 2 -23.98 -59.87 41.50
C ASP A 2 -24.28 -58.79 40.48
N ASN A 3 -24.28 -57.54 40.95
CA ASN A 3 -24.65 -56.38 40.16
C ASN A 3 -23.39 -55.59 39.79
N SER A 4 -22.76 -55.95 38.68
CA SER A 4 -21.58 -55.25 38.17
C SER A 4 -21.99 -54.00 37.34
N LEU A 5 -21.84 -52.83 37.95
CA LEU A 5 -22.06 -51.54 37.35
C LEU A 5 -20.88 -51.24 36.39
N ARG A 6 -21.11 -51.30 35.07
CA ARG A 6 -20.16 -50.84 34.04
C ARG A 6 -20.23 -49.33 33.91
N ARG A 7 -19.19 -48.63 34.40
CA ARG A 7 -19.01 -47.20 34.16
C ARG A 7 -18.42 -46.98 32.74
N ALA A 8 -19.22 -46.46 31.85
CA ALA A 8 -18.74 -45.98 30.55
C ALA A 8 -18.06 -44.60 30.74
N VAL A 9 -16.76 -44.55 30.52
CA VAL A 9 -15.99 -43.30 30.51
C VAL A 9 -16.10 -42.73 29.07
N CYS A 10 -16.88 -41.65 28.90
CA CYS A 10 -16.90 -40.89 27.68
C CYS A 10 -15.64 -40.00 27.65
N LEU A 11 -14.68 -40.37 26.82
CA LEU A 11 -13.53 -39.50 26.47
C LEU A 11 -14.02 -38.43 25.48
N VAL A 12 -14.26 -37.22 25.95
CA VAL A 12 -14.51 -36.08 25.10
C VAL A 12 -13.17 -35.58 24.56
N CYS A 13 -12.83 -35.94 23.32
CA CYS A 13 -11.68 -35.35 22.63
C CYS A 13 -12.01 -33.89 22.25
N LEU A 14 -11.53 -32.95 23.08
CA LEU A 14 -11.49 -31.52 22.69
C LEU A 14 -10.40 -31.36 21.61
N SER A 15 -10.82 -31.41 20.35
CA SER A 15 -9.98 -30.99 19.24
C SER A 15 -9.83 -29.47 19.30
N SER A 16 -8.75 -29.00 19.91
CA SER A 16 -8.34 -27.61 19.89
C SER A 16 -7.92 -27.26 18.46
N CYS A 17 -8.85 -26.65 17.68
CA CYS A 17 -8.51 -26.00 16.43
C CYS A 17 -7.61 -24.81 16.75
N PHE A 18 -6.28 -25.00 16.69
CA PHE A 18 -5.35 -23.89 16.62
C PHE A 18 -5.58 -23.21 15.28
N ALA A 19 -6.36 -22.12 15.27
CA ALA A 19 -6.35 -21.17 14.18
C ALA A 19 -4.96 -20.54 14.16
N SER A 20 -4.11 -21.00 13.23
CA SER A 20 -2.82 -20.37 12.97
C SER A 20 -3.13 -18.97 12.45
N SER A 21 -3.02 -17.96 13.32
CA SER A 21 -3.04 -16.56 12.91
C SER A 21 -1.81 -16.33 12.06
N PHE A 22 -1.95 -16.43 10.74
CA PHE A 22 -0.90 -15.99 9.84
C PHE A 22 -0.76 -14.49 10.01
N ALA A 23 0.40 -14.04 10.48
CA ALA A 23 0.71 -12.62 10.54
C ALA A 23 0.70 -12.07 9.11
N ALA A 24 -0.15 -11.08 8.87
CA ALA A 24 -0.23 -10.43 7.56
C ALA A 24 1.13 -9.82 7.19
N THR A 25 1.52 -9.91 5.91
CA THR A 25 2.74 -9.27 5.41
C THR A 25 2.60 -7.75 5.49
N PRO A 26 3.27 -7.05 6.43
CA PRO A 26 3.12 -5.63 6.59
C PRO A 26 3.79 -4.86 5.43
N PRO A 27 3.35 -3.62 5.17
CA PRO A 27 4.10 -2.71 4.30
C PRO A 27 5.54 -2.54 4.80
N PRO A 28 6.54 -2.39 3.91
CA PRO A 28 7.91 -2.12 4.34
C PRO A 28 8.02 -0.74 4.98
N ASP A 29 8.96 -0.59 5.91
CA ASP A 29 9.31 0.71 6.45
C ASP A 29 9.95 1.57 5.36
N ILE A 30 9.27 2.64 5.01
CA ILE A 30 9.80 3.66 4.11
C ILE A 30 10.39 4.79 4.96
N PRO A 31 11.63 5.24 4.70
CA PRO A 31 12.24 6.29 5.50
C PRO A 31 11.42 7.58 5.43
N ILE A 32 11.25 8.22 6.59
CA ILE A 32 10.67 9.57 6.64
C ILE A 32 11.75 10.53 6.17
N LEU A 33 11.58 11.07 4.98
CA LEU A 33 12.45 12.13 4.48
C LEU A 33 12.01 13.48 5.06
N PRO A 34 12.95 14.41 5.32
CA PRO A 34 12.61 15.74 5.77
C PRO A 34 11.62 16.41 4.80
N ALA A 35 10.65 17.14 5.34
CA ALA A 35 9.76 17.95 4.51
C ALA A 35 10.59 18.90 3.63
N PRO A 36 10.30 19.00 2.33
CA PRO A 36 11.07 19.85 1.45
C PRO A 36 10.90 21.30 1.85
N GLN A 37 12.02 22.06 1.85
CA GLN A 37 11.98 23.52 2.12
C GLN A 37 11.17 24.27 1.04
N LYS A 38 11.01 23.69 -0.14
CA LYS A 38 10.19 24.20 -1.25
C LYS A 38 9.53 23.03 -1.96
N ALA A 39 8.30 22.74 -1.60
CA ALA A 39 7.49 21.84 -2.41
C ALA A 39 7.20 22.50 -3.77
N ARG A 40 7.20 21.70 -4.83
CA ARG A 40 6.86 22.21 -6.15
C ARG A 40 5.35 22.37 -6.25
N LEU A 41 4.91 23.60 -6.41
CA LEU A 41 3.52 23.96 -6.64
C LEU A 41 3.15 23.68 -8.10
N GLN A 42 3.01 22.41 -8.45
CA GLN A 42 2.45 21.97 -9.74
C GLN A 42 1.34 20.97 -9.47
N PRO A 43 0.36 20.79 -10.39
CA PRO A 43 -0.64 19.77 -10.20
C PRO A 43 0.04 18.46 -9.84
N SER A 44 -0.39 17.84 -8.75
CA SER A 44 0.21 16.61 -8.27
C SER A 44 0.04 15.51 -9.32
N PRO A 45 1.13 14.95 -9.88
CA PRO A 45 1.04 13.83 -10.80
C PRO A 45 0.83 12.50 -10.06
N PHE A 46 0.53 12.55 -8.75
CA PHE A 46 0.52 11.39 -7.86
C PHE A 46 -0.85 11.15 -7.24
N ALA A 47 -1.93 11.48 -7.94
CA ALA A 47 -3.28 11.28 -7.44
C ALA A 47 -3.82 9.87 -7.71
N GLU A 48 -3.29 9.18 -8.72
CA GLU A 48 -3.84 7.92 -9.21
C GLU A 48 -2.75 6.91 -9.55
N VAL A 49 -3.09 5.62 -9.36
CA VAL A 49 -2.33 4.47 -9.84
C VAL A 49 -3.24 3.64 -10.72
N ALA A 50 -2.86 3.47 -11.98
CA ALA A 50 -3.53 2.52 -12.85
C ALA A 50 -3.11 1.10 -12.47
N MET A 51 -4.08 0.23 -12.22
CA MET A 51 -3.94 -1.20 -11.94
C MET A 51 -4.75 -1.96 -12.99
N GLY A 52 -4.15 -2.22 -14.15
CA GLY A 52 -4.88 -2.82 -15.27
C GLY A 52 -6.14 -2.04 -15.63
N GLY A 53 -7.31 -2.65 -15.44
CA GLY A 53 -8.62 -2.01 -15.68
C GLY A 53 -9.14 -1.14 -14.53
N LEU A 54 -8.47 -1.08 -13.39
CA LEU A 54 -8.87 -0.30 -12.21
C LEU A 54 -7.97 0.93 -12.04
N ASN A 55 -8.57 2.11 -11.89
CA ASN A 55 -7.85 3.31 -11.45
C ASN A 55 -8.01 3.49 -9.95
N VAL A 56 -6.94 3.28 -9.19
CA VAL A 56 -6.90 3.56 -7.76
C VAL A 56 -6.63 5.04 -7.56
N ARG A 57 -7.65 5.78 -7.16
CA ARG A 57 -7.54 7.20 -6.80
C ARG A 57 -7.28 7.34 -5.32
N LEU A 58 -6.15 7.92 -4.97
CA LEU A 58 -5.80 8.15 -3.57
C LEU A 58 -6.84 9.05 -2.88
N GLU A 59 -7.20 8.73 -1.65
CA GLU A 59 -8.26 9.34 -0.82
C GLU A 59 -9.69 9.17 -1.37
N LYS A 60 -9.89 8.33 -2.39
CA LYS A 60 -11.22 8.10 -3.00
C LYS A 60 -11.55 6.63 -3.13
N THR A 61 -10.63 5.83 -3.66
CA THR A 61 -10.84 4.39 -3.82
C THR A 61 -10.60 3.69 -2.48
N SER A 62 -11.57 2.93 -1.99
CA SER A 62 -11.45 2.17 -0.75
C SER A 62 -10.65 0.87 -0.95
N LEU A 63 -10.09 0.34 0.13
CA LEU A 63 -9.47 -0.99 0.12
C LEU A 63 -10.46 -2.08 -0.29
N ASP A 64 -11.74 -1.92 0.07
CA ASP A 64 -12.79 -2.88 -0.24
C ASP A 64 -13.12 -2.92 -1.75
N GLU A 65 -13.14 -1.76 -2.41
CA GLU A 65 -13.28 -1.67 -3.87
C GLU A 65 -12.14 -2.38 -4.59
N VAL A 66 -10.89 -2.19 -4.13
CA VAL A 66 -9.73 -2.90 -4.70
C VAL A 66 -9.84 -4.40 -4.48
N ARG A 67 -10.17 -4.83 -3.26
CA ARG A 67 -10.37 -6.24 -2.92
C ARG A 67 -11.45 -6.89 -3.80
N THR A 68 -12.56 -6.18 -4.01
CA THR A 68 -13.65 -6.65 -4.85
C THR A 68 -13.22 -6.80 -6.30
N ALA A 69 -12.51 -5.83 -6.86
CA ALA A 69 -11.96 -5.89 -8.21
C ALA A 69 -10.94 -7.03 -8.39
N ALA A 70 -10.13 -7.28 -7.35
CA ALA A 70 -9.16 -8.38 -7.32
C ALA A 70 -9.82 -9.74 -7.09
N SER A 71 -11.03 -9.78 -6.53
CA SER A 71 -11.71 -11.01 -6.06
C SER A 71 -10.82 -11.86 -5.12
N SER A 72 -9.87 -11.23 -4.43
CA SER A 72 -8.88 -11.88 -3.56
C SER A 72 -8.24 -10.87 -2.60
N GLY A 73 -7.53 -11.41 -1.59
CA GLY A 73 -6.85 -10.61 -0.57
C GLY A 73 -7.70 -10.41 0.68
N ALA A 74 -7.02 -10.13 1.78
CA ALA A 74 -7.63 -9.80 3.07
C ALA A 74 -7.11 -8.43 3.52
N ILE A 75 -8.01 -7.57 3.98
CA ILE A 75 -7.61 -6.30 4.58
C ILE A 75 -6.99 -6.62 5.93
N ALA A 76 -5.72 -6.30 6.07
CA ALA A 76 -4.97 -6.43 7.32
C ALA A 76 -4.99 -5.11 8.07
N HIS A 77 -4.71 -5.17 9.38
CA HIS A 77 -4.69 -4.00 10.26
C HIS A 77 -3.54 -4.12 11.26
N GLN A 78 -2.94 -2.99 11.59
CA GLN A 78 -1.96 -2.86 12.66
C GLN A 78 -2.09 -1.49 13.31
N GLY A 79 -1.73 -1.42 14.60
CA GLY A 79 -1.79 -0.19 15.39
C GLY A 79 -3.16 0.07 15.98
N ASP A 80 -3.28 1.19 16.69
CA ASP A 80 -4.49 1.71 17.29
C ASP A 80 -4.60 3.22 17.14
N ALA A 81 -5.82 3.76 17.30
CA ALA A 81 -6.12 5.18 17.19
C ALA A 81 -5.43 5.82 15.97
N GLY A 82 -4.76 6.95 16.14
CA GLY A 82 -4.07 7.69 15.08
C GLY A 82 -2.87 6.97 14.44
N ALA A 83 -2.38 5.88 15.06
CA ALA A 83 -1.32 5.03 14.51
C ALA A 83 -1.84 3.80 13.75
N SER A 84 -3.16 3.69 13.60
CA SER A 84 -3.77 2.59 12.84
C SER A 84 -3.42 2.68 11.36
N ILE A 85 -3.05 1.54 10.78
CA ILE A 85 -2.95 1.37 9.33
C ILE A 85 -3.71 0.12 8.90
N TYR A 86 -4.37 0.22 7.75
CA TYR A 86 -5.03 -0.90 7.09
C TYR A 86 -4.38 -1.10 5.74
N TRP A 87 -4.27 -2.35 5.27
CA TRP A 87 -3.68 -2.58 3.95
C TRP A 87 -4.18 -3.84 3.27
N LEU A 88 -4.06 -3.84 1.95
CA LEU A 88 -4.08 -5.02 1.10
C LEU A 88 -2.68 -5.26 0.56
N CYS A 89 -2.28 -6.52 0.45
CA CYS A 89 -1.03 -6.94 -0.17
C CYS A 89 -1.30 -7.83 -1.38
N TYR A 90 -0.56 -7.61 -2.48
CA TYR A 90 -0.56 -8.49 -3.66
C TYR A 90 0.86 -8.75 -4.14
N THR A 91 1.07 -9.94 -4.71
CA THR A 91 2.35 -10.31 -5.35
C THR A 91 2.17 -10.36 -6.87
N ASN A 92 2.81 -9.44 -7.59
CA ASN A 92 2.86 -9.44 -9.05
C ASN A 92 3.96 -10.40 -9.52
N LEU A 93 3.56 -11.62 -9.87
CA LEU A 93 4.46 -12.67 -10.36
C LEU A 93 4.81 -12.52 -11.85
N ASN A 94 4.15 -11.60 -12.58
CA ASN A 94 4.44 -11.32 -13.99
C ASN A 94 5.64 -10.36 -14.15
N ALA A 95 6.05 -9.67 -13.08
CA ALA A 95 7.26 -8.85 -13.06
C ALA A 95 8.52 -9.69 -12.82
N THR A 96 9.66 -9.26 -13.34
CA THR A 96 10.94 -9.93 -13.13
C THR A 96 12.01 -8.92 -12.67
N PRO A 97 12.45 -9.00 -11.39
CA PRO A 97 11.95 -9.85 -10.32
C PRO A 97 10.50 -9.54 -9.95
N ALA A 98 9.83 -10.48 -9.26
CA ALA A 98 8.48 -10.28 -8.77
C ALA A 98 8.37 -9.02 -7.90
N GLU A 99 7.18 -8.43 -7.86
CA GLU A 99 6.91 -7.21 -7.09
C GLU A 99 5.88 -7.51 -6.00
N ARG A 100 6.10 -6.98 -4.81
CA ARG A 100 5.05 -6.87 -3.80
C ARG A 100 4.45 -5.48 -3.83
N ILE A 101 3.14 -5.43 -3.68
CA ILE A 101 2.36 -4.20 -3.79
C ILE A 101 1.46 -4.12 -2.57
N TRP A 102 1.54 -3.01 -1.85
CA TRP A 102 0.67 -2.69 -0.74
C TRP A 102 -0.17 -1.47 -1.08
N LEU A 103 -1.48 -1.60 -0.91
CA LEU A 103 -2.40 -0.48 -0.91
C LEU A 103 -2.72 -0.19 0.55
N VAL A 104 -2.40 0.98 1.01
CA VAL A 104 -2.44 1.35 2.44
C VAL A 104 -3.46 2.45 2.65
N SER A 105 -4.28 2.29 3.66
CA SER A 105 -5.13 3.31 4.24
C SER A 105 -4.56 3.71 5.59
N ASP A 106 -4.12 4.94 5.70
CA ASP A 106 -3.69 5.53 6.96
C ASP A 106 -4.92 5.80 7.83
N GLY A 107 -4.90 5.37 9.11
CA GLY A 107 -6.07 5.22 9.96
C GLY A 107 -7.04 6.38 9.94
N GLU A 108 -6.61 7.56 10.41
CA GLU A 108 -7.48 8.73 10.43
C GLU A 108 -7.71 9.33 9.05
N MET A 109 -6.68 9.33 8.20
CA MET A 109 -6.70 9.95 6.87
C MET A 109 -7.47 9.11 5.84
N GLY A 110 -7.53 7.80 6.01
CA GLY A 110 -8.35 6.90 5.17
C GLY A 110 -9.84 6.94 5.49
N GLY A 111 -10.21 7.52 6.62
CA GLY A 111 -11.59 7.61 7.09
C GLY A 111 -12.23 6.24 7.32
N ARG A 112 -13.55 6.23 7.54
CA ARG A 112 -14.33 5.01 7.83
C ARG A 112 -14.36 4.02 6.67
N GLU A 113 -14.21 4.51 5.44
CA GLU A 113 -14.22 3.71 4.22
C GLU A 113 -12.88 3.06 3.93
N HIS A 114 -11.86 3.33 4.75
CA HIS A 114 -10.48 2.90 4.51
C HIS A 114 -10.02 3.22 3.08
N SER A 115 -10.19 4.47 2.69
CA SER A 115 -9.69 4.97 1.40
C SER A 115 -8.17 4.82 1.31
N VAL A 116 -7.67 4.39 0.16
CA VAL A 116 -6.23 4.25 -0.08
C VAL A 116 -5.56 5.61 0.00
N THR A 117 -4.64 5.80 0.93
CA THR A 117 -3.84 7.02 1.10
C THR A 117 -2.44 6.87 0.53
N SER A 118 -1.96 5.63 0.41
CA SER A 118 -0.69 5.37 -0.26
C SER A 118 -0.66 4.01 -0.96
N VAL A 119 0.18 3.92 -1.99
CA VAL A 119 0.52 2.66 -2.65
C VAL A 119 2.03 2.50 -2.59
N ILE A 120 2.47 1.33 -2.15
CA ILE A 120 3.88 0.96 -2.08
C ILE A 120 4.10 -0.22 -3.02
N ALA A 121 5.14 -0.16 -3.83
CA ALA A 121 5.59 -1.28 -4.64
C ALA A 121 7.07 -1.53 -4.37
N GLN A 122 7.44 -2.79 -4.20
CA GLN A 122 8.82 -3.20 -3.95
C GLN A 122 9.17 -4.45 -4.75
N ARG A 123 10.33 -4.43 -5.39
CA ARG A 123 10.91 -5.62 -6.01
C ARG A 123 11.36 -6.58 -4.93
N SER A 124 11.01 -7.85 -5.06
CA SER A 124 11.37 -8.87 -4.09
C SER A 124 11.83 -10.13 -4.82
N ALA A 125 13.14 -10.30 -4.86
CA ALA A 125 13.72 -11.53 -5.40
C ALA A 125 13.22 -12.73 -4.57
N GLY A 126 12.63 -13.72 -5.25
CA GLY A 126 12.05 -14.89 -4.60
C GLY A 126 10.69 -14.64 -3.93
N ALA A 127 10.03 -13.50 -4.17
CA ALA A 127 8.65 -13.33 -3.71
C ALA A 127 7.74 -14.40 -4.32
N HIS A 128 6.92 -14.97 -3.46
CA HIS A 128 5.86 -15.91 -3.81
C HIS A 128 4.54 -15.43 -3.23
N ALA A 129 3.47 -15.84 -3.85
CA ALA A 129 2.14 -15.57 -3.32
C ALA A 129 1.90 -16.37 -2.02
N SER A 130 1.20 -15.75 -1.09
CA SER A 130 0.79 -16.34 0.18
C SER A 130 -0.68 -16.00 0.46
N ALA A 131 -1.27 -16.57 1.50
CA ALA A 131 -2.66 -16.30 1.83
C ALA A 131 -2.91 -14.83 2.19
N ASP A 132 -1.94 -14.18 2.81
CA ASP A 132 -1.95 -12.79 3.26
C ASP A 132 -1.47 -11.79 2.18
N CYS A 133 -0.77 -12.29 1.14
CA CYS A 133 -0.30 -11.51 0.01
C CYS A 133 -0.45 -12.34 -1.28
N PRO A 134 -1.69 -12.56 -1.76
CA PRO A 134 -1.98 -13.44 -2.89
C PRO A 134 -1.39 -12.94 -4.20
N ALA A 135 -1.34 -13.82 -5.20
CA ALA A 135 -0.98 -13.43 -6.54
C ALA A 135 -1.92 -12.33 -7.05
N MET A 136 -1.35 -11.27 -7.62
CA MET A 136 -2.13 -10.22 -8.24
C MET A 136 -2.84 -10.76 -9.48
N PRO A 137 -4.16 -10.57 -9.60
CA PRO A 137 -4.90 -10.97 -10.80
C PRO A 137 -4.36 -10.28 -12.06
N ALA A 138 -4.32 -11.00 -13.17
CA ALA A 138 -3.87 -10.44 -14.45
C ALA A 138 -4.69 -9.22 -14.90
N THR A 139 -5.95 -9.13 -14.49
CA THR A 139 -6.85 -7.99 -14.75
C THR A 139 -6.40 -6.70 -14.08
N LEU A 140 -5.57 -6.78 -13.02
CA LEU A 140 -5.00 -5.65 -12.30
C LEU A 140 -3.54 -5.35 -12.71
N ALA A 141 -3.02 -6.00 -13.74
CA ALA A 141 -1.71 -5.73 -14.32
C ALA A 141 -1.85 -5.13 -15.73
N PRO A 142 -0.90 -4.34 -16.21
CA PRO A 142 0.25 -3.78 -15.48
C PRO A 142 -0.14 -2.65 -14.53
N MET A 143 0.77 -2.33 -13.61
CA MET A 143 0.64 -1.15 -12.74
C MET A 143 1.53 -0.02 -13.22
N LYS A 144 1.05 1.22 -13.11
CA LYS A 144 1.82 2.43 -13.43
C LYS A 144 1.15 3.69 -12.88
N LEU A 145 1.94 4.71 -12.64
CA LEU A 145 1.44 6.06 -12.39
C LEU A 145 0.87 6.66 -13.68
N GLU A 146 0.06 7.71 -13.57
CA GLU A 146 -0.43 8.50 -14.71
C GLU A 146 0.73 9.01 -15.58
N SER A 147 1.87 9.36 -14.98
CA SER A 147 3.10 9.72 -15.67
C SER A 147 3.76 8.57 -16.46
N GLY A 148 3.25 7.35 -16.35
CA GLY A 148 3.85 6.14 -16.91
C GLY A 148 5.00 5.56 -16.10
N ILE A 149 5.41 6.21 -15.01
CA ILE A 149 6.51 5.75 -14.14
C ILE A 149 6.08 4.53 -13.34
N TRP A 150 6.95 3.55 -13.26
CA TRP A 150 6.87 2.39 -12.38
C TRP A 150 8.28 1.88 -12.02
N LEU A 151 8.39 0.74 -11.34
CA LEU A 151 9.66 0.19 -10.86
C LEU A 151 10.67 -0.17 -11.98
N ASP A 152 10.19 -0.44 -13.19
CA ASP A 152 11.02 -0.74 -14.36
C ASP A 152 11.53 0.52 -15.09
N THR A 153 11.01 1.69 -14.73
CA THR A 153 11.43 2.96 -15.34
C THR A 153 12.88 3.28 -14.94
N PRO A 154 13.79 3.56 -15.91
CA PRO A 154 15.13 4.01 -15.60
C PRO A 154 15.13 5.33 -14.82
N PRO A 155 15.98 5.49 -13.78
CA PRO A 155 16.02 6.71 -12.96
C PRO A 155 16.20 8.01 -13.77
N GLU A 156 17.02 7.99 -14.82
CA GLU A 156 17.22 9.14 -15.69
C GLU A 156 15.95 9.48 -16.49
N THR A 157 15.14 8.50 -16.85
CA THR A 157 13.85 8.71 -17.52
C THR A 157 12.83 9.32 -16.54
N ALA A 158 12.76 8.80 -15.32
CA ALA A 158 11.89 9.38 -14.29
C ALA A 158 12.27 10.84 -14.00
N ARG A 159 13.56 11.17 -13.88
CA ARG A 159 14.03 12.56 -13.67
C ARG A 159 13.71 13.47 -14.86
N LYS A 160 13.71 12.97 -16.09
CA LYS A 160 13.28 13.75 -17.26
C LYS A 160 11.80 14.09 -17.21
N ILE A 161 10.96 13.17 -16.73
CA ILE A 161 9.51 13.35 -16.60
C ILE A 161 9.18 14.26 -15.42
N LEU A 162 9.78 14.01 -14.25
CA LEU A 162 9.44 14.68 -12.98
C LEU A 162 10.25 15.95 -12.73
N GLY A 163 11.38 16.09 -13.42
CA GLY A 163 12.36 17.15 -13.15
C GLY A 163 13.26 16.80 -11.95
N ALA A 164 13.84 17.81 -11.28
CA ALA A 164 14.70 17.59 -10.13
C ALA A 164 13.87 17.15 -8.92
N ALA A 165 14.38 16.18 -8.16
CA ALA A 165 13.76 15.76 -6.91
C ALA A 165 13.67 16.91 -5.89
N SER A 166 12.67 16.89 -5.04
CA SER A 166 12.52 17.82 -3.91
C SER A 166 13.57 17.55 -2.84
N PHE A 167 13.94 16.26 -2.69
CA PHE A 167 14.90 15.82 -1.69
C PHE A 167 15.63 14.56 -2.14
N HIS A 168 16.89 14.42 -1.69
CA HIS A 168 17.72 13.22 -1.87
C HIS A 168 18.32 12.76 -0.54
N SER A 169 18.29 11.45 -0.30
CA SER A 169 19.00 10.84 0.83
C SER A 169 19.47 9.45 0.44
N GLY A 170 20.80 9.27 0.32
CA GLY A 170 21.37 8.01 -0.16
C GLY A 170 20.88 7.67 -1.58
N ASN A 171 20.20 6.54 -1.72
CA ASN A 171 19.58 6.10 -2.97
C ASN A 171 18.09 6.44 -3.10
N TRP A 172 17.56 7.25 -2.18
CA TRP A 172 16.18 7.71 -2.19
C TRP A 172 16.06 9.09 -2.84
N GLU A 173 15.04 9.24 -3.65
CA GLU A 173 14.58 10.50 -4.24
C GLU A 173 13.13 10.74 -3.83
N SER A 174 12.80 11.97 -3.46
CA SER A 174 11.43 12.39 -3.18
C SER A 174 10.99 13.51 -4.11
N TYR A 175 9.77 13.41 -4.59
CA TYR A 175 9.09 14.40 -5.43
C TYR A 175 7.82 14.80 -4.72
N ASP A 176 7.83 16.00 -4.12
CA ASP A 176 6.77 16.44 -3.22
C ASP A 176 5.97 17.57 -3.82
N TYR A 177 4.68 17.52 -3.56
CA TYR A 177 3.71 18.55 -3.89
C TYR A 177 2.98 18.99 -2.62
N GLN A 178 2.80 20.30 -2.46
CA GLN A 178 1.93 20.88 -1.43
C GLN A 178 0.99 21.89 -2.08
N GLY A 179 -0.25 21.89 -1.64
CA GLY A 179 -1.29 22.75 -2.16
C GLY A 179 -2.45 22.91 -1.20
N LYS A 180 -3.50 23.55 -1.70
CA LYS A 180 -4.78 23.67 -1.00
C LYS A 180 -5.87 23.05 -1.85
N VAL A 181 -6.84 22.41 -1.20
CA VAL A 181 -8.08 21.97 -1.83
C VAL A 181 -9.25 22.72 -1.23
N PRO A 182 -10.31 22.99 -2.03
CA PRO A 182 -11.51 23.64 -1.52
C PRO A 182 -12.12 22.87 -0.37
N GLY A 183 -12.61 23.59 0.65
CA GLY A 183 -13.26 23.02 1.81
C GLY A 183 -13.25 24.00 2.97
N SER A 184 -13.79 23.61 4.11
CA SER A 184 -13.83 24.41 5.32
C SER A 184 -12.94 23.81 6.39
N CYS A 185 -11.69 24.26 6.41
CA CYS A 185 -10.80 24.04 7.53
C CYS A 185 -10.42 25.39 8.10
N ALA A 186 -11.07 25.80 9.20
CA ALA A 186 -10.92 27.13 9.80
C ALA A 186 -11.01 28.28 8.78
N GLY A 187 -11.79 28.13 7.69
CA GLY A 187 -11.98 29.12 6.65
C GLY A 187 -10.88 29.19 5.58
N ALA A 188 -9.84 28.38 5.67
CA ALA A 188 -8.66 28.47 4.78
C ALA A 188 -8.53 27.35 3.74
N GLY A 189 -9.51 26.42 3.65
CA GLY A 189 -9.40 25.19 2.86
C GLY A 189 -8.50 24.16 3.54
N PHE A 190 -8.45 22.94 2.96
CA PHE A 190 -7.60 21.86 3.46
C PHE A 190 -6.21 21.93 2.88
N ASP A 191 -5.20 21.59 3.67
CA ASP A 191 -3.86 21.34 3.17
C ASP A 191 -3.81 20.01 2.42
N LEU A 192 -3.16 20.01 1.26
CA LEU A 192 -2.92 18.83 0.45
C LEU A 192 -1.42 18.59 0.38
N THR A 193 -0.99 17.42 0.81
CA THR A 193 0.36 16.91 0.61
C THR A 193 0.31 15.66 -0.26
N SER A 194 1.16 15.59 -1.27
CA SER A 194 1.30 14.41 -2.10
C SER A 194 2.79 14.19 -2.40
N SER A 195 3.23 12.94 -2.39
CA SER A 195 4.63 12.58 -2.52
C SER A 195 4.79 11.32 -3.37
N LEU A 196 5.82 11.32 -4.22
CA LEU A 196 6.37 10.14 -4.84
C LEU A 196 7.79 9.94 -4.31
N MET A 197 8.04 8.82 -3.66
CA MET A 197 9.36 8.41 -3.21
C MET A 197 9.85 7.23 -4.04
N LEU A 198 11.08 7.30 -4.49
CA LEU A 198 11.72 6.30 -5.36
C LEU A 198 13.06 5.90 -4.76
N GLN A 199 13.29 4.61 -4.59
CA GLN A 199 14.58 4.06 -4.19
C GLN A 199 15.28 3.47 -5.42
N ALA A 200 16.41 4.07 -5.79
CA ALA A 200 17.19 3.59 -6.92
C ALA A 200 18.04 2.37 -6.54
N ALA A 201 18.06 1.37 -7.43
CA ALA A 201 18.94 0.20 -7.35
C ALA A 201 19.59 -0.04 -8.72
N GLY A 202 20.75 0.55 -8.92
CA GLY A 202 21.47 0.52 -10.19
C GLY A 202 20.71 1.26 -11.30
N LYS A 203 20.26 0.53 -12.33
CA LYS A 203 19.61 1.12 -13.52
C LYS A 203 18.07 1.18 -13.43
N ARG A 204 17.48 0.87 -12.28
CA ARG A 204 16.03 0.82 -12.06
C ARG A 204 15.68 1.20 -10.63
N PHE A 205 14.40 1.29 -10.34
CA PHE A 205 13.93 1.45 -8.97
C PHE A 205 13.66 0.08 -8.34
N ASP A 206 13.93 -0.01 -7.04
CA ASP A 206 13.67 -1.19 -6.23
C ASP A 206 12.41 -1.01 -5.39
N THR A 207 12.16 0.22 -4.94
CA THR A 207 10.98 0.58 -4.16
C THR A 207 10.39 1.89 -4.69
N LEU A 208 9.06 1.93 -4.71
CA LEU A 208 8.26 3.10 -5.03
C LEU A 208 7.19 3.25 -3.96
N ARG A 209 7.00 4.47 -3.47
CA ARG A 209 5.83 4.85 -2.67
C ARG A 209 5.21 6.10 -3.24
N ILE A 210 3.91 6.06 -3.50
CA ILE A 210 3.08 7.22 -3.78
C ILE A 210 2.15 7.43 -2.58
N SER A 211 1.97 8.67 -2.16
CA SER A 211 1.05 9.02 -1.07
C SER A 211 0.35 10.34 -1.33
N ARG A 212 -0.86 10.47 -0.80
CA ARG A 212 -1.66 11.69 -0.84
C ARG A 212 -2.44 11.79 0.45
N ILE A 213 -2.38 12.95 1.09
CA ILE A 213 -3.07 13.25 2.33
C ILE A 213 -3.62 14.67 2.28
N THR A 214 -4.91 14.77 2.55
CA THR A 214 -5.64 16.03 2.74
C THR A 214 -5.93 16.19 4.23
N SER A 215 -5.45 17.25 4.84
CA SER A 215 -5.57 17.49 6.28
C SER A 215 -6.00 18.92 6.62
N CYS A 216 -6.49 19.11 7.81
CA CYS A 216 -6.73 20.40 8.45
C CYS A 216 -5.48 20.96 9.09
#